data_0ae2305b1115f49563f8f0156820b54b
#
_entry.id   0ae2305b1115f49563f8f0156820b54b
#
_cell.length_a   1.000
_cell.length_b   1.000
_cell.length_c   1.000
_cell.angle_alpha   90.00
_cell.angle_beta   90.00
_cell.angle_gamma   90.00
#
_symmetry.space_group_name_H-M   'P 1'
#
loop_
_entity.id
_entity.type
_entity.pdbx_description
1 polymer ?
#
loop_
_entity_poly.entity_id
_entity_poly.type
_entity_poly.pdbx_seq_one_letter_code
_entity_poly.pdbx_strand_id
1 'polypeptide(L)'
;LCIADPSEAVLSALVTLLLLALAIACFIGGWLAPELVALLAAGLLMATGVLTPNEALAGFGSPALITLVGLFVLSNGLLHSGALDRLRELLASPRIRNPSQLMLVFGFVVAPISGFIPNTPIVAILLPVVQGWCQRRGISPSRVLMPLSFATLIGGTITLIGTSTSLLASDLVTLLGYGSYELLSFTAIGIPVWL
;
A
#
# COMPACT_ATOMS: atom_id res chain seq x y z
N LEU A 1 33.89 17.32 0.12
CA LEU A 1 33.89 16.01 0.79
C LEU A 1 34.63 16.18 2.13
N CYS A 2 33.91 16.59 3.18
CA CYS A 2 34.40 16.44 4.55
C CYS A 2 34.36 14.95 4.87
N ILE A 3 35.50 14.35 5.10
CA ILE A 3 35.62 12.99 5.64
C ILE A 3 35.10 13.10 7.07
N ALA A 4 33.85 12.71 7.29
CA ALA A 4 33.28 12.58 8.63
C ALA A 4 34.16 11.60 9.41
N ASP A 5 34.55 11.98 10.64
CA ASP A 5 35.33 11.14 11.54
C ASP A 5 34.65 9.77 11.66
N PRO A 6 35.35 8.65 11.44
CA PRO A 6 34.74 7.32 11.48
C PRO A 6 34.02 7.03 12.81
N SER A 7 34.39 7.69 13.89
CA SER A 7 33.71 7.63 15.19
C SER A 7 32.33 8.30 15.18
N GLU A 8 32.18 9.44 14.50
CA GLU A 8 30.87 10.11 14.35
C GLU A 8 29.92 9.34 13.44
N ALA A 9 30.45 8.75 12.37
CA ALA A 9 29.64 7.89 11.48
C ALA A 9 29.11 6.64 12.20
N VAL A 10 29.92 6.00 13.05
CA VAL A 10 29.50 4.85 13.86
C VAL A 10 28.46 5.26 14.91
N LEU A 11 28.65 6.41 15.56
CA LEU A 11 27.71 6.91 16.56
C LEU A 11 26.35 7.24 15.94
N SER A 12 26.32 7.93 14.80
CA SER A 12 25.07 8.25 14.09
C SER A 12 24.34 6.99 13.61
N ALA A 13 25.08 5.99 13.12
CA ALA A 13 24.50 4.69 12.75
C ALA A 13 23.90 3.96 13.96
N LEU A 14 24.57 3.95 15.11
CA LEU A 14 24.07 3.34 16.35
C LEU A 14 22.81 4.04 16.84
N VAL A 15 22.77 5.38 16.85
CA VAL A 15 21.59 6.17 17.23
C VAL A 15 20.42 5.85 16.29
N THR A 16 20.66 5.81 14.99
CA THR A 16 19.62 5.47 14.00
C THR A 16 19.07 4.07 14.21
N LEU A 17 19.94 3.07 14.42
CA LEU A 17 19.52 1.69 14.68
C LEU A 17 18.72 1.55 15.99
N LEU A 18 19.13 2.26 17.03
CA LEU A 18 18.46 2.26 18.32
C LEU A 18 17.06 2.89 18.22
N LEU A 19 16.93 4.03 17.52
CA LEU A 19 15.66 4.70 17.28
C LEU A 19 14.74 3.84 16.39
N LEU A 20 15.29 3.16 15.39
CA LEU A 20 14.55 2.23 14.54
C LEU A 20 14.03 1.04 15.35
N ALA A 21 14.88 0.43 16.20
CA ALA A 21 14.47 -0.66 17.07
C ALA A 21 13.38 -0.23 18.06
N LEU A 22 13.50 0.99 18.62
CA LEU A 22 12.47 1.56 19.50
C LEU A 22 11.16 1.81 18.76
N ALA A 23 11.20 2.34 17.55
CA ALA A 23 10.01 2.56 16.72
C ALA A 23 9.32 1.21 16.40
N ILE A 24 10.07 0.19 16.03
CA ILE A 24 9.53 -1.18 15.80
C ILE A 24 8.90 -1.74 17.08
N ALA A 25 9.55 -1.57 18.22
CA ALA A 25 9.00 -2.02 19.51
C ALA A 25 7.68 -1.30 19.84
N CYS A 26 7.58 0.02 19.57
CA CYS A 26 6.34 0.79 19.74
C CYS A 26 5.23 0.31 18.79
N PHE A 27 5.57 -0.03 17.53
CA PHE A 27 4.60 -0.58 16.58
C PHE A 27 4.06 -1.94 17.01
N ILE A 28 4.95 -2.84 17.47
CA ILE A 28 4.56 -4.16 17.95
C ILE A 28 3.75 -4.06 19.25
N GLY A 29 4.13 -3.14 20.14
CA GLY A 29 3.44 -2.90 21.42
C GLY A 29 2.08 -2.21 21.27
N GLY A 30 1.81 -1.55 20.13
CA GLY A 30 0.56 -0.83 19.89
C GLY A 30 0.31 0.33 20.85
N TRP A 31 1.37 0.87 21.48
CA TRP A 31 1.26 1.90 22.51
C TRP A 31 0.91 3.27 21.99
N LEU A 32 1.34 3.56 20.77
CA LEU A 32 1.12 4.84 20.09
C LEU A 32 0.63 4.61 18.66
N ALA A 33 -0.10 5.59 18.13
CA ALA A 33 -0.48 5.58 16.72
C ALA A 33 0.78 5.59 15.82
N PRO A 34 0.81 4.81 14.72
CA PRO A 34 1.98 4.70 13.85
C PRO A 34 2.49 6.05 13.36
N GLU A 35 1.59 6.99 13.08
CA GLU A 35 1.91 8.35 12.64
C GLU A 35 2.72 9.12 13.68
N LEU A 36 2.34 8.99 14.97
CA LEU A 36 3.04 9.63 16.08
C LEU A 36 4.43 9.03 16.27
N VAL A 37 4.56 7.70 16.17
CA VAL A 37 5.86 7.04 16.28
C VAL A 37 6.80 7.51 15.18
N ALA A 38 6.32 7.63 13.93
CA ALA A 38 7.11 8.11 12.81
C ALA A 38 7.56 9.57 13.00
N LEU A 39 6.66 10.46 13.43
CA LEU A 39 6.97 11.87 13.69
C LEU A 39 7.95 12.03 14.85
N LEU A 40 7.79 11.27 15.93
CA LEU A 40 8.69 11.28 17.07
C LEU A 40 10.08 10.76 16.68
N ALA A 41 10.16 9.70 15.89
CA ALA A 41 11.44 9.18 15.40
C ALA A 41 12.18 10.22 14.52
N ALA A 42 11.47 10.89 13.60
CA ALA A 42 12.03 11.96 12.79
C ALA A 42 12.50 13.15 13.66
N GLY A 43 11.69 13.56 14.65
CA GLY A 43 12.03 14.61 15.59
C GLY A 43 13.26 14.29 16.45
N LEU A 44 13.38 13.05 16.92
CA LEU A 44 14.55 12.59 17.68
C LEU A 44 15.81 12.52 16.82
N LEU A 45 15.71 12.08 15.55
CA LEU A 45 16.84 12.10 14.61
C LEU A 45 17.32 13.52 14.32
N MET A 46 16.41 14.51 14.25
CA MET A 46 16.79 15.93 14.16
C MET A 46 17.43 16.43 15.46
N ALA A 47 16.86 16.10 16.62
CA ALA A 47 17.38 16.55 17.91
C ALA A 47 18.76 15.98 18.24
N THR A 48 19.07 14.78 17.75
CA THR A 48 20.40 14.16 17.90
C THR A 48 21.41 14.66 16.86
N GLY A 49 20.98 15.50 15.90
CA GLY A 49 21.85 16.05 14.85
C GLY A 49 22.22 15.03 13.74
N VAL A 50 21.62 13.85 13.75
CA VAL A 50 21.83 12.82 12.70
C VAL A 50 21.23 13.26 11.37
N LEU A 51 20.08 13.95 11.41
CA LEU A 51 19.41 14.50 10.23
C LEU A 51 19.28 16.02 10.37
N THR A 52 19.52 16.71 9.26
CA THR A 52 19.16 18.13 9.16
C THR A 52 17.63 18.27 9.05
N PRO A 53 17.06 19.44 9.44
CA PRO A 53 15.62 19.67 9.28
C PRO A 53 15.12 19.45 7.84
N ASN A 54 15.92 19.83 6.85
CA ASN A 54 15.56 19.65 5.44
C ASN A 54 15.53 18.16 5.04
N GLU A 55 16.47 17.35 5.51
CA GLU A 55 16.51 15.92 5.24
C GLU A 55 15.34 15.18 5.94
N ALA A 56 15.08 15.53 7.20
CA ALA A 56 13.98 14.91 7.96
C ALA A 56 12.61 15.22 7.34
N LEU A 57 12.44 16.41 6.76
CA LEU A 57 11.19 16.84 6.11
C LEU A 57 11.15 16.54 4.61
N ALA A 58 12.26 16.16 3.99
CA ALA A 58 12.32 15.87 2.54
C ALA A 58 11.33 14.77 2.12
N GLY A 59 11.08 13.79 2.99
CA GLY A 59 10.09 12.74 2.74
C GLY A 59 8.67 13.26 2.52
N PHE A 60 8.29 14.37 3.16
CA PHE A 60 6.96 14.97 2.97
C PHE A 60 6.78 15.66 1.61
N GLY A 61 7.89 16.05 0.97
CA GLY A 61 7.90 16.62 -0.39
C GLY A 61 8.25 15.59 -1.47
N SER A 62 8.38 14.31 -1.14
CA SER A 62 8.78 13.30 -2.13
C SER A 62 7.74 13.12 -3.23
N PRO A 63 8.16 12.89 -4.49
CA PRO A 63 7.26 12.63 -5.61
C PRO A 63 6.32 11.45 -5.35
N ALA A 64 6.80 10.41 -4.64
CA ALA A 64 6.00 9.26 -4.26
C ALA A 64 4.85 9.65 -3.34
N LEU A 65 5.09 10.48 -2.31
CA LEU A 65 4.05 10.92 -1.40
C LEU A 65 3.00 11.78 -2.12
N ILE A 66 3.43 12.72 -2.96
CA ILE A 66 2.52 13.57 -3.75
C ILE A 66 1.65 12.70 -4.66
N THR A 67 2.23 11.70 -5.31
CA THR A 67 1.51 10.74 -6.16
C THR A 67 0.50 9.93 -5.34
N LEU A 68 0.87 9.46 -4.14
CA LEU A 68 -0.04 8.74 -3.24
C LEU A 68 -1.23 9.60 -2.82
N VAL A 69 -1.00 10.85 -2.44
CA VAL A 69 -2.09 11.79 -2.09
C VAL A 69 -3.01 12.00 -3.29
N GLY A 70 -2.45 12.21 -4.50
CA GLY A 70 -3.23 12.32 -5.73
C GLY A 70 -4.07 11.07 -6.01
N LEU A 71 -3.50 9.88 -5.83
CA LEU A 71 -4.22 8.61 -5.99
C LEU A 71 -5.34 8.43 -4.96
N PHE A 72 -5.16 8.86 -3.71
CA PHE A 72 -6.23 8.82 -2.72
C PHE A 72 -7.37 9.78 -3.07
N VAL A 73 -7.07 10.98 -3.56
CA VAL A 73 -8.09 11.92 -4.03
C VAL A 73 -8.87 11.36 -5.22
N LEU A 74 -8.16 10.81 -6.22
CA LEU A 74 -8.79 10.16 -7.38
C LEU A 74 -9.63 8.96 -6.96
N SER A 75 -9.13 8.13 -6.05
CA SER A 75 -9.86 6.96 -5.53
C SER A 75 -11.13 7.38 -4.81
N ASN A 76 -11.07 8.43 -4.01
CA ASN A 76 -12.26 8.97 -3.34
C ASN A 76 -13.27 9.53 -4.36
N GLY A 77 -12.80 10.21 -5.41
CA GLY A 77 -13.65 10.64 -6.53
C GLY A 77 -14.33 9.45 -7.24
N LEU A 78 -13.61 8.35 -7.48
CA LEU A 78 -14.16 7.12 -8.04
C LEU A 78 -15.23 6.47 -7.15
N LEU A 79 -15.02 6.52 -5.82
CA LEU A 79 -16.01 6.01 -4.85
C LEU A 79 -17.33 6.80 -4.96
N HIS A 80 -17.24 8.12 -5.01
CA HIS A 80 -18.42 9.01 -5.05
C HIS A 80 -19.08 9.11 -6.41
N SER A 81 -18.35 8.86 -7.50
CA SER A 81 -18.90 8.92 -8.87
C SER A 81 -19.79 7.72 -9.23
N GLY A 82 -19.83 6.68 -8.41
CA GLY A 82 -20.55 5.43 -8.73
C GLY A 82 -19.86 4.59 -9.81
N ALA A 83 -18.64 4.91 -10.22
CA ALA A 83 -17.91 4.16 -11.25
C ALA A 83 -17.75 2.67 -10.89
N LEU A 84 -17.65 2.37 -9.61
CA LEU A 84 -17.54 1.00 -9.09
C LEU A 84 -18.89 0.33 -8.81
N ASP A 85 -20.01 1.00 -9.03
CA ASP A 85 -21.35 0.42 -8.81
C ASP A 85 -21.63 -0.74 -9.78
N ARG A 86 -21.11 -0.65 -11.02
CA ARG A 86 -21.19 -1.78 -11.96
C ARG A 86 -20.47 -3.03 -11.44
N LEU A 87 -19.35 -2.85 -10.74
CA LEU A 87 -18.63 -3.96 -10.12
C LEU A 87 -19.42 -4.54 -8.94
N ARG A 88 -20.09 -3.68 -8.15
CA ARG A 88 -21.01 -4.11 -7.09
C ARG A 88 -22.18 -4.91 -7.64
N GLU A 89 -22.81 -4.42 -8.71
CA GLU A 89 -23.95 -5.09 -9.39
C GLU A 89 -23.52 -6.45 -9.96
N LEU A 90 -22.35 -6.52 -10.60
CA LEU A 90 -21.80 -7.77 -11.11
C LEU A 90 -21.65 -8.82 -10.00
N LEU A 91 -21.09 -8.42 -8.87
CA LEU A 91 -20.88 -9.30 -7.72
C LEU A 91 -22.20 -9.66 -6.99
N ALA A 92 -23.16 -8.73 -6.98
CA ALA A 92 -24.51 -8.97 -6.43
C ALA A 92 -25.40 -9.81 -7.36
N SER A 93 -24.94 -10.08 -8.59
CA SER A 93 -25.74 -10.79 -9.60
C SER A 93 -26.19 -12.18 -9.11
N PRO A 94 -27.47 -12.54 -9.35
CA PRO A 94 -27.98 -13.87 -9.02
C PRO A 94 -27.35 -15.01 -9.82
N ARG A 95 -26.55 -14.66 -10.87
CA ARG A 95 -25.82 -15.65 -11.68
C ARG A 95 -24.64 -16.26 -10.91
N ILE A 96 -24.05 -15.52 -9.95
CA ILE A 96 -22.97 -16.02 -9.11
C ILE A 96 -23.58 -16.85 -7.98
N ARG A 97 -23.62 -18.17 -8.17
CA ARG A 97 -24.25 -19.10 -7.22
C ARG A 97 -23.24 -19.76 -6.28
N ASN A 98 -22.05 -20.01 -6.75
CA ASN A 98 -21.01 -20.76 -6.04
C ASN A 98 -19.83 -19.87 -5.63
N PRO A 99 -19.17 -20.17 -4.49
CA PRO A 99 -17.93 -19.46 -4.09
C PRO A 99 -16.84 -19.47 -5.18
N SER A 100 -16.71 -20.58 -5.92
CA SER A 100 -15.72 -20.70 -7.00
C SER A 100 -15.95 -19.69 -8.14
N GLN A 101 -17.22 -19.44 -8.50
CA GLN A 101 -17.56 -18.42 -9.51
C GLN A 101 -17.21 -17.02 -9.01
N LEU A 102 -17.42 -16.76 -7.73
CA LEU A 102 -17.05 -15.48 -7.12
C LEU A 102 -15.53 -15.29 -7.10
N MET A 103 -14.77 -16.36 -6.80
CA MET A 103 -13.29 -16.32 -6.87
C MET A 103 -12.79 -16.07 -8.29
N LEU A 104 -13.42 -16.65 -9.32
CA LEU A 104 -13.08 -16.35 -10.72
C LEU A 104 -13.32 -14.86 -11.05
N VAL A 105 -14.43 -14.28 -10.57
CA VAL A 105 -14.66 -12.83 -10.75
C VAL A 105 -13.60 -12.00 -10.01
N PHE A 106 -13.19 -12.41 -8.83
CA PHE A 106 -12.09 -11.73 -8.12
C PHE A 106 -10.78 -11.80 -8.91
N GLY A 107 -10.42 -12.97 -9.42
CA GLY A 107 -9.22 -13.15 -10.20
C GLY A 107 -9.24 -12.39 -11.54
N PHE A 108 -10.31 -12.52 -12.31
CA PHE A 108 -10.35 -12.01 -13.70
C PHE A 108 -10.92 -10.59 -13.85
N VAL A 109 -11.62 -10.07 -12.86
CA VAL A 109 -12.22 -8.73 -12.92
C VAL A 109 -11.62 -7.81 -11.87
N VAL A 110 -11.63 -8.24 -10.59
CA VAL A 110 -11.18 -7.38 -9.49
C VAL A 110 -9.67 -7.19 -9.51
N ALA A 111 -8.90 -8.26 -9.73
CA ALA A 111 -7.43 -8.16 -9.73
C ALA A 111 -6.89 -7.21 -10.82
N PRO A 112 -7.28 -7.28 -12.10
CA PRO A 112 -6.84 -6.31 -13.11
C PRO A 112 -7.24 -4.87 -12.78
N ILE A 113 -8.44 -4.65 -12.24
CA ILE A 113 -8.89 -3.32 -11.81
C ILE A 113 -8.01 -2.79 -10.67
N SER A 114 -7.62 -3.66 -9.73
CA SER A 114 -6.74 -3.32 -8.62
C SER A 114 -5.31 -2.96 -9.07
N GLY A 115 -4.91 -3.32 -10.28
CA GLY A 115 -3.67 -2.84 -10.87
C GLY A 115 -3.64 -1.32 -11.13
N PHE A 116 -4.80 -0.69 -11.27
CA PHE A 116 -4.92 0.74 -11.57
C PHE A 116 -5.57 1.55 -10.44
N ILE A 117 -6.24 0.91 -9.51
CA ILE A 117 -6.91 1.54 -8.37
C ILE A 117 -6.31 0.94 -7.09
N PRO A 118 -5.91 1.74 -6.11
CA PRO A 118 -5.39 1.23 -4.84
C PRO A 118 -6.33 0.21 -4.19
N ASN A 119 -5.76 -0.80 -3.54
CA ASN A 119 -6.49 -1.95 -2.99
C ASN A 119 -7.58 -1.56 -1.98
N THR A 120 -7.28 -0.58 -1.12
CA THR A 120 -8.16 -0.20 0.01
C THR A 120 -9.55 0.26 -0.44
N PRO A 121 -9.72 1.18 -1.40
CA PRO A 121 -11.03 1.58 -1.92
C PRO A 121 -11.82 0.42 -2.50
N ILE A 122 -11.17 -0.47 -3.25
CA ILE A 122 -11.84 -1.61 -3.89
C ILE A 122 -12.39 -2.56 -2.81
N VAL A 123 -11.56 -2.92 -1.83
CA VAL A 123 -11.98 -3.79 -0.74
C VAL A 123 -13.08 -3.15 0.09
N ALA A 124 -12.99 -1.86 0.40
CA ALA A 124 -14.00 -1.13 1.18
C ALA A 124 -15.38 -1.16 0.52
N ILE A 125 -15.45 -1.02 -0.81
CA ILE A 125 -16.70 -1.09 -1.56
C ILE A 125 -17.25 -2.52 -1.63
N LEU A 126 -16.37 -3.49 -1.90
CA LEU A 126 -16.80 -4.87 -2.12
C LEU A 126 -17.10 -5.62 -0.83
N LEU A 127 -16.54 -5.20 0.30
CA LEU A 127 -16.74 -5.82 1.60
C LEU A 127 -18.22 -6.01 1.96
N PRO A 128 -19.08 -4.98 1.97
CA PRO A 128 -20.50 -5.15 2.32
C PRO A 128 -21.26 -6.01 1.31
N VAL A 129 -20.90 -5.95 0.03
CA VAL A 129 -21.53 -6.76 -1.03
C VAL A 129 -21.23 -8.24 -0.82
N VAL A 130 -19.95 -8.56 -0.58
CA VAL A 130 -19.50 -9.94 -0.33
C VAL A 130 -20.07 -10.47 0.98
N GLN A 131 -20.11 -9.67 2.03
CA GLN A 131 -20.73 -10.05 3.30
C GLN A 131 -22.23 -10.36 3.12
N GLY A 132 -22.98 -9.50 2.44
CA GLY A 132 -24.39 -9.73 2.15
C GLY A 132 -24.64 -10.96 1.26
N TRP A 133 -23.73 -11.23 0.32
CA TRP A 133 -23.77 -12.44 -0.50
C TRP A 133 -23.54 -13.72 0.35
N CYS A 134 -22.58 -13.69 1.26
CA CYS A 134 -22.28 -14.79 2.19
C CYS A 134 -23.43 -15.06 3.16
N GLN A 135 -24.01 -14.01 3.75
CA GLN A 135 -25.13 -14.12 4.68
C GLN A 135 -26.34 -14.79 4.04
N ARG A 136 -26.71 -14.39 2.80
CA ARG A 136 -27.83 -15.00 2.06
C ARG A 136 -27.62 -16.48 1.75
N ARG A 137 -26.40 -17.00 1.80
CA ARG A 137 -26.06 -18.40 1.47
C ARG A 137 -25.59 -19.22 2.65
N GLY A 138 -25.55 -18.64 3.86
CA GLY A 138 -25.07 -19.34 5.06
C GLY A 138 -23.59 -19.71 4.99
N ILE A 139 -22.78 -18.96 4.23
CA ILE A 139 -21.34 -19.20 4.06
C ILE A 139 -20.56 -18.23 4.97
N SER A 140 -19.52 -18.74 5.62
CA SER A 140 -18.63 -17.88 6.43
C SER A 140 -17.96 -16.81 5.55
N PRO A 141 -18.08 -15.50 5.88
CA PRO A 141 -17.49 -14.41 5.12
C PRO A 141 -15.98 -14.54 4.94
N SER A 142 -15.27 -15.08 5.92
CA SER A 142 -13.81 -15.24 5.88
C SER A 142 -13.34 -16.12 4.72
N ARG A 143 -14.13 -17.11 4.32
CA ARG A 143 -13.81 -17.98 3.17
C ARG A 143 -13.77 -17.24 1.83
N VAL A 144 -14.44 -16.11 1.74
CA VAL A 144 -14.58 -15.33 0.50
C VAL A 144 -13.81 -14.03 0.56
N LEU A 145 -13.76 -13.39 1.72
CA LEU A 145 -13.04 -12.14 1.92
C LEU A 145 -11.52 -12.32 1.82
N MET A 146 -10.99 -13.47 2.25
CA MET A 146 -9.57 -13.78 2.13
C MET A 146 -9.14 -13.86 0.65
N PRO A 147 -9.79 -14.62 -0.24
CA PRO A 147 -9.52 -14.58 -1.68
C PRO A 147 -9.68 -13.19 -2.31
N LEU A 148 -10.68 -12.39 -1.88
CA LEU A 148 -10.82 -11.02 -2.34
C LEU A 148 -9.58 -10.18 -2.01
N SER A 149 -9.10 -10.27 -0.78
CA SER A 149 -7.88 -9.56 -0.35
C SER A 149 -6.67 -9.98 -1.16
N PHE A 150 -6.46 -11.28 -1.38
CA PHE A 150 -5.37 -11.77 -2.22
C PHE A 150 -5.49 -11.31 -3.67
N ALA A 151 -6.68 -11.35 -4.26
CA ALA A 151 -6.90 -10.91 -5.63
C ALA A 151 -6.55 -9.42 -5.81
N THR A 152 -6.93 -8.56 -4.84
CA THR A 152 -6.56 -7.14 -4.89
C THR A 152 -5.07 -6.92 -4.67
N LEU A 153 -4.43 -7.65 -3.76
CA LEU A 153 -2.98 -7.56 -3.52
C LEU A 153 -2.19 -7.98 -4.77
N ILE A 154 -2.50 -9.14 -5.34
CA ILE A 154 -1.85 -9.63 -6.55
C ILE A 154 -2.11 -8.68 -7.72
N GLY A 155 -3.35 -8.22 -7.90
CA GLY A 155 -3.69 -7.22 -8.91
C GLY A 155 -2.89 -5.94 -8.74
N GLY A 156 -2.73 -5.47 -7.52
CA GLY A 156 -1.93 -4.28 -7.19
C GLY A 156 -0.45 -4.40 -7.58
N THR A 157 0.11 -5.61 -7.72
CA THR A 157 1.49 -5.80 -8.17
C THR A 157 1.68 -5.69 -9.68
N ILE A 158 0.59 -5.59 -10.46
CA ILE A 158 0.67 -5.51 -11.92
C ILE A 158 1.25 -4.16 -12.38
N THR A 159 0.94 -3.08 -11.68
CA THR A 159 1.45 -1.74 -12.02
C THR A 159 2.13 -1.05 -10.84
N LEU A 160 2.89 0.00 -11.14
CA LEU A 160 3.55 0.83 -10.15
C LEU A 160 2.57 1.52 -9.19
N ILE A 161 1.39 1.92 -9.66
CA ILE A 161 0.39 2.67 -8.88
C ILE A 161 -0.59 1.79 -8.11
N GLY A 162 -0.63 0.50 -8.39
CA GLY A 162 -1.55 -0.44 -7.75
C GLY A 162 -1.30 -0.60 -6.24
N THR A 163 -0.04 -0.44 -5.79
CA THR A 163 0.32 -0.46 -4.37
C THR A 163 1.24 0.70 -4.00
N SER A 164 1.03 1.26 -2.80
CA SER A 164 1.92 2.29 -2.22
C SER A 164 3.35 1.78 -2.04
N THR A 165 3.53 0.50 -1.77
CA THR A 165 4.84 -0.13 -1.58
C THR A 165 5.69 -0.05 -2.85
N SER A 166 5.10 -0.28 -4.02
CA SER A 166 5.80 -0.19 -5.31
C SER A 166 6.24 1.25 -5.61
N LEU A 167 5.39 2.24 -5.28
CA LEU A 167 5.73 3.66 -5.42
C LEU A 167 6.89 4.06 -4.51
N LEU A 168 6.86 3.65 -3.24
CA LEU A 168 7.95 3.92 -2.29
C LEU A 168 9.25 3.24 -2.71
N ALA A 169 9.17 1.99 -3.20
CA ALA A 169 10.34 1.29 -3.71
C ALA A 169 10.95 2.01 -4.92
N SER A 170 10.13 2.52 -5.84
CA SER A 170 10.58 3.31 -6.99
C SER A 170 11.26 4.61 -6.57
N ASP A 171 10.71 5.31 -5.58
CA ASP A 171 11.28 6.54 -5.04
C ASP A 171 12.66 6.28 -4.41
N LEU A 172 12.77 5.22 -3.62
CA LEU A 172 14.01 4.80 -2.97
C LEU A 172 15.10 4.45 -3.97
N VAL A 173 14.77 3.70 -5.02
CA VAL A 173 15.69 3.32 -6.10
C VAL A 173 16.16 4.55 -6.86
N THR A 174 15.28 5.54 -7.06
CA THR A 174 15.62 6.82 -7.67
C THR A 174 16.57 7.63 -6.80
N LEU A 175 16.34 7.68 -5.49
CA LEU A 175 17.23 8.35 -4.52
C LEU A 175 18.62 7.71 -4.48
N LEU A 176 18.71 6.39 -4.67
CA LEU A 176 19.97 5.65 -4.75
C LEU A 176 20.72 5.81 -6.10
N GLY A 177 20.13 6.54 -7.06
CA GLY A 177 20.76 6.83 -8.35
C GLY A 177 20.60 5.73 -9.42
N TYR A 178 19.77 4.71 -9.18
CA TYR A 178 19.51 3.62 -10.14
C TYR A 178 18.40 3.94 -11.17
N GLY A 179 17.81 5.14 -11.12
CA GLY A 179 16.72 5.55 -11.99
C GLY A 179 15.33 5.21 -11.40
N SER A 180 14.27 5.68 -12.08
CA SER A 180 12.88 5.44 -11.66
C SER A 180 12.27 4.27 -12.43
N TYR A 181 11.36 3.52 -11.79
CA TYR A 181 10.55 2.54 -12.49
C TYR A 181 9.44 3.23 -13.28
N GLU A 182 9.16 2.70 -14.47
CA GLU A 182 8.01 3.09 -15.27
C GLU A 182 6.73 2.42 -14.73
N LEU A 183 5.55 2.94 -15.14
CA LEU A 183 4.24 2.43 -14.72
C LEU A 183 4.08 0.92 -14.89
N LEU A 184 4.61 0.36 -15.97
CA LEU A 184 4.47 -1.05 -16.35
C LEU A 184 5.71 -1.90 -16.03
N SER A 185 6.72 -1.37 -15.35
CA SER A 185 7.92 -2.14 -15.01
C SER A 185 7.63 -3.38 -14.18
N PHE A 186 6.61 -3.32 -13.33
CA PHE A 186 6.18 -4.43 -12.49
C PHE A 186 5.30 -5.45 -13.22
N THR A 187 4.77 -5.12 -14.39
CA THR A 187 3.84 -5.97 -15.17
C THR A 187 4.47 -7.30 -15.57
N ALA A 188 5.77 -7.29 -15.90
CA ALA A 188 6.51 -8.50 -16.27
C ALA A 188 6.54 -9.57 -15.15
N ILE A 189 6.48 -9.13 -13.89
CA ILE A 189 6.43 -10.03 -12.73
C ILE A 189 4.97 -10.19 -12.27
N GLY A 190 4.18 -9.13 -12.28
CA GLY A 190 2.80 -9.11 -11.80
C GLY A 190 1.86 -10.02 -12.59
N ILE A 191 1.98 -10.07 -13.92
CA ILE A 191 1.14 -10.94 -14.76
C ILE A 191 1.41 -12.44 -14.49
N PRO A 192 2.64 -12.94 -14.46
CA PRO A 192 2.89 -14.34 -14.12
C PRO A 192 2.42 -14.73 -12.71
N VAL A 193 2.46 -13.79 -11.75
CA VAL A 193 1.97 -14.04 -10.37
C VAL A 193 0.45 -14.04 -10.31
N TRP A 194 -0.21 -13.29 -11.21
CA TRP A 194 -1.66 -13.23 -11.30
C TRP A 194 -2.28 -14.47 -11.97
N LEU A 195 -1.60 -15.09 -12.96
CA LEU A 195 -2.06 -16.27 -13.68
C LEU A 195 -1.94 -17.56 -12.87
#